data_f65e6ea143e11c0bd27cda0c7480fbd8
#
_entry.id   f65e6ea143e11c0bd27cda0c7480fbd8
#
_cell.length_a   1.000
_cell.length_b   1.000
_cell.length_c   1.000
_cell.angle_alpha   90.00
_cell.angle_beta   90.00
_cell.angle_gamma   90.00
#
_symmetry.space_group_name_H-M   'P 1'
#
loop_
_entity.id
_entity.type
_entity.pdbx_description
1 polymer ?
#
loop_
_entity_poly.entity_id
_entity_poly.type
_entity_poly.pdbx_seq_one_letter_code
_entity_poly.pdbx_strand_id
1 'polypeptide(L)'
;MNPAFSVIAFTVLAGAAQGLVVALACAALGGVAAGRGFLLAALGLALVMLVAGLGASFLHLGRPERAWRAAAMWRTSWLSREVIVLPAFTALVALWWLLAWRGGAAPTLLAVAALALAALLWLCTAQIYACLRFIQEWAHPLTLVNYTLVGLASGCVLACALAASFGERALLAAAAPWALTLTFAAWAGRTAALLRNAGLKPKSTAQSATGIRAERVVQKSMGMSAGAFNTREFFHHASALAVQRVRWALHGLGFALPAALMITAAQSGSTHPAWWWLAVASQVPGLLAERWLFFAQARHPQNLYYQTVS
;
A
#
# COMPACT_ATOMS: atom_id res chain seq x y z
N MET A 1 8.36 10.63 -10.84
CA MET A 1 7.97 11.53 -9.72
C MET A 1 8.85 11.23 -8.52
N ASN A 2 9.26 12.23 -7.74
CA ASN A 2 9.99 12.00 -6.49
C ASN A 2 8.98 11.76 -5.36
N PRO A 3 8.78 10.50 -4.91
CA PRO A 3 7.74 10.21 -3.94
C PRO A 3 8.14 10.72 -2.55
N ALA A 4 7.26 11.48 -1.90
CA ALA A 4 7.44 11.84 -0.52
C ALA A 4 7.42 10.57 0.36
N PHE A 5 8.41 10.39 1.23
CA PHE A 5 8.48 9.22 2.11
C PHE A 5 7.22 9.08 2.99
N SER A 6 6.62 10.21 3.38
CA SER A 6 5.37 10.24 4.15
C SER A 6 4.19 9.56 3.44
N VAL A 7 4.08 9.69 2.11
CA VAL A 7 3.04 9.01 1.31
C VAL A 7 3.33 7.51 1.22
N ILE A 8 4.60 7.14 1.06
CA ILE A 8 5.02 5.74 1.07
C ILE A 8 4.69 5.09 2.42
N ALA A 9 5.10 5.72 3.51
CA ALA A 9 4.83 5.24 4.87
C ALA A 9 3.33 5.12 5.14
N PHE A 10 2.55 6.15 4.79
CA PHE A 10 1.09 6.13 4.90
C PHE A 10 0.48 4.92 4.21
N THR A 11 0.79 4.71 2.94
CA THR A 11 0.17 3.65 2.14
C THR A 11 0.57 2.24 2.59
N VAL A 12 1.79 2.06 3.11
CA VAL A 12 2.24 0.78 3.68
C VAL A 12 1.56 0.51 5.02
N LEU A 13 1.57 1.48 5.94
CA LEU A 13 0.97 1.32 7.27
C LEU A 13 -0.53 1.12 7.18
N ALA A 14 -1.24 1.98 6.45
CA ALA A 14 -2.68 1.87 6.30
C ALA A 14 -3.07 0.55 5.59
N GLY A 15 -2.34 0.15 4.54
CA GLY A 15 -2.60 -1.10 3.82
C GLY A 15 -2.44 -2.34 4.70
N ALA A 16 -1.34 -2.43 5.47
CA ALA A 16 -1.10 -3.55 6.37
C ALA A 16 -2.11 -3.58 7.54
N ALA A 17 -2.47 -2.42 8.10
CA ALA A 17 -3.50 -2.31 9.14
C ALA A 17 -4.86 -2.79 8.63
N GLN A 18 -5.28 -2.37 7.42
CA GLN A 18 -6.52 -2.86 6.79
C GLN A 18 -6.49 -4.38 6.62
N GLY A 19 -5.39 -4.93 6.10
CA GLY A 19 -5.25 -6.38 5.93
C GLY A 19 -5.30 -7.14 7.25
N LEU A 20 -4.69 -6.61 8.33
CA LEU A 20 -4.76 -7.19 9.68
C LEU A 20 -6.22 -7.21 10.17
N VAL A 21 -6.93 -6.10 10.08
CA VAL A 21 -8.35 -6.02 10.50
C VAL A 21 -9.23 -6.96 9.69
N VAL A 22 -8.98 -7.07 8.37
CA VAL A 22 -9.70 -8.02 7.50
C VAL A 22 -9.43 -9.47 7.93
N ALA A 23 -8.19 -9.84 8.25
CA ALA A 23 -7.88 -11.18 8.75
C ALA A 23 -8.63 -11.49 10.05
N LEU A 24 -8.69 -10.53 10.99
CA LEU A 24 -9.47 -10.65 12.23
C LEU A 24 -10.98 -10.77 11.96
N ALA A 25 -11.50 -9.98 11.03
CA ALA A 25 -12.93 -10.01 10.67
C ALA A 25 -13.30 -11.35 10.02
N CYS A 26 -12.48 -11.86 9.11
CA CYS A 26 -12.68 -13.17 8.50
C CYS A 26 -12.62 -14.30 9.55
N ALA A 27 -11.67 -14.25 10.49
CA ALA A 27 -11.57 -15.22 11.58
C ALA A 27 -12.82 -15.19 12.47
N ALA A 28 -13.29 -14.02 12.86
CA ALA A 28 -14.49 -13.84 13.68
C ALA A 28 -15.74 -14.37 12.96
N LEU A 29 -15.92 -14.08 11.67
CA LEU A 29 -17.03 -14.57 10.85
C LEU A 29 -16.95 -16.09 10.60
N GLY A 30 -15.74 -16.63 10.52
CA GLY A 30 -15.47 -18.07 10.40
C GLY A 30 -15.59 -18.83 11.72
N GLY A 31 -15.98 -18.17 12.81
CA GLY A 31 -16.14 -18.80 14.12
C GLY A 31 -14.81 -19.20 14.78
N VAL A 32 -13.68 -18.69 14.30
CA VAL A 32 -12.37 -18.93 14.93
C VAL A 32 -12.27 -18.07 16.18
N ALA A 33 -12.24 -18.74 17.34
CA ALA A 33 -12.08 -18.05 18.61
C ALA A 33 -10.68 -17.41 18.70
N ALA A 34 -10.64 -16.20 19.24
CA ALA A 34 -9.41 -15.48 19.49
C ALA A 34 -9.41 -14.94 20.91
N GLY A 35 -8.30 -15.12 21.61
CA GLY A 35 -8.16 -14.68 23.00
C GLY A 35 -8.20 -13.15 23.12
N ARG A 36 -8.73 -12.66 24.25
CA ARG A 36 -8.83 -11.22 24.52
C ARG A 36 -7.49 -10.50 24.38
N GLY A 37 -6.42 -11.06 24.94
CA GLY A 37 -5.08 -10.50 24.88
C GLY A 37 -4.59 -10.29 23.44
N PHE A 38 -4.78 -11.31 22.61
CA PHE A 38 -4.47 -11.24 21.18
C PHE A 38 -5.30 -10.15 20.47
N LEU A 39 -6.62 -10.12 20.67
CA LEU A 39 -7.49 -9.11 20.04
C LEU A 39 -7.09 -7.70 20.42
N LEU A 40 -6.79 -7.45 21.70
CA LEU A 40 -6.33 -6.14 22.16
C LEU A 40 -5.00 -5.73 21.52
N ALA A 41 -4.06 -6.67 21.43
CA ALA A 41 -2.77 -6.40 20.77
C ALA A 41 -2.93 -6.15 19.26
N ALA A 42 -3.70 -7.01 18.58
CA ALA A 42 -3.85 -6.92 17.13
C ALA A 42 -4.63 -5.67 16.69
N LEU A 43 -5.78 -5.39 17.34
CA LEU A 43 -6.56 -4.18 17.05
C LEU A 43 -5.83 -2.91 17.51
N GLY A 44 -5.12 -2.97 18.65
CA GLY A 44 -4.28 -1.89 19.15
C GLY A 44 -3.15 -1.55 18.18
N LEU A 45 -2.46 -2.57 17.64
CA LEU A 45 -1.44 -2.38 16.62
C LEU A 45 -2.03 -1.79 15.33
N ALA A 46 -3.19 -2.30 14.88
CA ALA A 46 -3.88 -1.74 13.71
C ALA A 46 -4.22 -0.25 13.91
N LEU A 47 -4.71 0.14 15.10
CA LEU A 47 -4.98 1.54 15.44
C LEU A 47 -3.72 2.39 15.41
N VAL A 48 -2.63 1.93 16.01
CA VAL A 48 -1.35 2.64 15.99
C VAL A 48 -0.87 2.85 14.55
N MET A 49 -0.97 1.81 13.70
CA MET A 49 -0.58 1.91 12.29
C MET A 49 -1.47 2.86 11.50
N LEU A 50 -2.80 2.86 11.73
CA LEU A 50 -3.74 3.77 11.07
C LEU A 50 -3.50 5.22 11.49
N VAL A 51 -3.31 5.47 12.79
CA VAL A 51 -3.05 6.81 13.31
C VAL A 51 -1.67 7.31 12.87
N ALA A 52 -0.64 6.47 12.92
CA ALA A 52 0.69 6.82 12.42
C ALA A 52 0.69 7.10 10.91
N GLY A 53 -0.04 6.28 10.13
CA GLY A 53 -0.23 6.51 8.71
C GLY A 53 -0.94 7.83 8.44
N LEU A 54 -2.05 8.10 9.13
CA LEU A 54 -2.76 9.37 9.01
C LEU A 54 -1.85 10.54 9.41
N GLY A 55 -1.09 10.43 10.51
CA GLY A 55 -0.11 11.42 10.92
C GLY A 55 0.94 11.67 9.84
N ALA A 56 1.47 10.61 9.22
CA ALA A 56 2.42 10.75 8.11
C ALA A 56 1.80 11.52 6.92
N SER A 57 0.49 11.35 6.66
CA SER A 57 -0.18 12.09 5.59
C SER A 57 -0.22 13.60 5.81
N PHE A 58 -0.20 14.06 7.05
CA PHE A 58 -0.14 15.49 7.36
C PHE A 58 1.23 16.13 7.07
N LEU A 59 2.31 15.33 7.07
CA LEU A 59 3.68 15.84 6.88
C LEU A 59 3.95 16.36 5.47
N HIS A 60 3.11 16.03 4.49
CA HIS A 60 3.24 16.54 3.11
C HIS A 60 2.15 17.55 2.73
N LEU A 61 1.31 17.96 3.68
CA LEU A 61 0.31 19.01 3.45
C LEU A 61 0.96 20.38 3.61
N GLY A 62 0.82 21.22 2.60
CA GLY A 62 1.31 22.59 2.66
C GLY A 62 0.60 23.46 3.70
N ARG A 63 -0.65 23.14 4.07
CA ARG A 63 -1.47 23.83 5.06
C ARG A 63 -2.34 22.83 5.85
N PRO A 64 -1.74 22.12 6.83
CA PRO A 64 -2.43 21.08 7.58
C PRO A 64 -3.66 21.57 8.36
N GLU A 65 -3.68 22.83 8.78
CA GLU A 65 -4.84 23.46 9.44
C GLU A 65 -6.10 23.53 8.57
N ARG A 66 -5.93 23.36 7.26
CA ARG A 66 -7.04 23.36 6.29
C ARG A 66 -7.40 21.98 5.76
N ALA A 67 -6.81 20.91 6.33
CA ALA A 67 -6.99 19.53 5.85
C ALA A 67 -8.47 19.09 5.85
N TRP A 68 -9.29 19.57 6.78
CA TRP A 68 -10.72 19.30 6.85
C TRP A 68 -11.48 19.69 5.55
N ARG A 69 -10.97 20.68 4.79
CA ARG A 69 -11.57 21.09 3.50
C ARG A 69 -11.44 20.00 2.44
N ALA A 70 -10.49 19.09 2.59
CA ALA A 70 -10.33 17.98 1.67
C ALA A 70 -11.58 17.09 1.61
N ALA A 71 -12.38 17.02 2.68
CA ALA A 71 -13.64 16.27 2.71
C ALA A 71 -14.77 16.91 1.89
N ALA A 72 -14.70 18.22 1.59
CA ALA A 72 -15.81 18.96 0.97
C ALA A 72 -16.19 18.46 -0.43
N MET A 73 -15.20 17.95 -1.19
CA MET A 73 -15.39 17.54 -2.59
C MET A 73 -15.66 16.03 -2.74
N TRP A 74 -16.28 15.39 -1.74
CA TRP A 74 -16.48 13.94 -1.71
C TRP A 74 -17.24 13.36 -2.91
N ARG A 75 -18.08 14.16 -3.58
CA ARG A 75 -18.84 13.71 -4.76
C ARG A 75 -17.97 13.52 -5.99
N THR A 76 -16.89 14.28 -6.12
CA THR A 76 -16.05 14.31 -7.33
C THR A 76 -14.61 13.84 -7.12
N SER A 77 -14.09 13.88 -5.88
CA SER A 77 -12.70 13.58 -5.55
C SER A 77 -12.56 12.26 -4.77
N TRP A 78 -11.73 11.37 -5.26
CA TRP A 78 -11.39 10.13 -4.56
C TRP A 78 -10.58 10.38 -3.28
N LEU A 79 -9.70 11.37 -3.29
CA LEU A 79 -8.99 11.82 -2.08
C LEU A 79 -9.98 12.28 -0.99
N SER A 80 -11.01 13.03 -1.36
CA SER A 80 -12.03 13.47 -0.40
C SER A 80 -12.79 12.30 0.22
N ARG A 81 -13.05 11.26 -0.55
CA ARG A 81 -13.67 10.01 -0.06
C ARG A 81 -12.74 9.28 0.89
N GLU A 82 -11.45 9.16 0.56
CA GLU A 82 -10.45 8.55 1.44
C GLU A 82 -10.37 9.27 2.79
N VAL A 83 -10.34 10.61 2.77
CA VAL A 83 -10.30 11.45 3.99
C VAL A 83 -11.53 11.25 4.89
N ILE A 84 -12.66 10.80 4.35
CA ILE A 84 -13.87 10.45 5.14
C ILE A 84 -13.82 8.97 5.58
N VAL A 85 -13.47 8.06 4.67
CA VAL A 85 -13.53 6.61 4.92
C VAL A 85 -12.44 6.16 5.89
N LEU A 86 -11.24 6.73 5.82
CA LEU A 86 -10.14 6.35 6.70
C LEU A 86 -10.43 6.64 8.18
N PRO A 87 -10.91 7.83 8.59
CA PRO A 87 -11.33 8.07 9.97
C PRO A 87 -12.51 7.19 10.38
N ALA A 88 -13.48 6.94 9.50
CA ALA A 88 -14.61 6.06 9.78
C ALA A 88 -14.14 4.62 10.04
N PHE A 89 -13.23 4.10 9.24
CA PHE A 89 -12.61 2.80 9.44
C PHE A 89 -11.81 2.76 10.76
N THR A 90 -11.02 3.79 11.04
CA THR A 90 -10.25 3.90 12.29
C THR A 90 -11.17 3.92 13.52
N ALA A 91 -12.28 4.68 13.46
CA ALA A 91 -13.26 4.74 14.54
C ALA A 91 -13.95 3.37 14.76
N LEU A 92 -14.25 2.64 13.68
CA LEU A 92 -14.81 1.29 13.77
C LEU A 92 -13.82 0.31 14.41
N VAL A 93 -12.53 0.37 14.05
CA VAL A 93 -11.49 -0.45 14.68
C VAL A 93 -11.32 -0.09 16.16
N ALA A 94 -11.40 1.20 16.52
CA ALA A 94 -11.38 1.66 17.91
C ALA A 94 -12.60 1.15 18.70
N LEU A 95 -13.78 1.16 18.10
CA LEU A 95 -14.98 0.58 18.71
C LEU A 95 -14.80 -0.93 18.96
N TRP A 96 -14.24 -1.65 17.98
CA TRP A 96 -13.96 -3.07 18.14
C TRP A 96 -12.96 -3.33 19.27
N TRP A 97 -11.89 -2.54 19.32
CA TRP A 97 -10.91 -2.59 20.41
C TRP A 97 -11.55 -2.36 21.79
N LEU A 98 -12.41 -1.33 21.91
CA LEU A 98 -13.14 -1.02 23.15
C LEU A 98 -14.07 -2.14 23.59
N LEU A 99 -14.79 -2.78 22.67
CA LEU A 99 -15.65 -3.92 22.96
C LEU A 99 -14.81 -5.11 23.45
N ALA A 100 -13.70 -5.40 22.80
CA ALA A 100 -12.76 -6.43 23.23
C ALA A 100 -12.15 -6.11 24.62
N TRP A 101 -11.85 -4.83 24.88
CA TRP A 101 -11.35 -4.37 26.17
C TRP A 101 -12.37 -4.57 27.29
N ARG A 102 -13.66 -4.41 27.01
CA ARG A 102 -14.76 -4.68 27.96
C ARG A 102 -15.07 -6.17 28.11
N GLY A 103 -14.41 -7.03 27.37
CA GLY A 103 -14.66 -8.49 27.39
C GLY A 103 -15.89 -8.91 26.57
N GLY A 104 -16.44 -8.01 25.75
CA GLY A 104 -17.55 -8.31 24.84
C GLY A 104 -17.07 -9.01 23.57
N ALA A 105 -17.88 -9.95 23.06
CA ALA A 105 -17.67 -10.50 21.72
C ALA A 105 -17.96 -9.43 20.66
N ALA A 106 -17.22 -9.44 19.55
CA ALA A 106 -17.52 -8.57 18.42
C ALA A 106 -18.86 -8.99 17.78
N PRO A 107 -19.83 -8.09 17.65
CA PRO A 107 -21.04 -8.38 16.89
C PRO A 107 -20.66 -8.73 15.44
N THR A 108 -21.35 -9.69 14.84
CA THR A 108 -21.17 -10.06 13.42
C THR A 108 -21.23 -8.84 12.49
N LEU A 109 -22.15 -7.92 12.79
CA LEU A 109 -22.29 -6.67 12.04
C LEU A 109 -21.01 -5.81 12.04
N LEU A 110 -20.26 -5.82 13.14
CA LEU A 110 -19.02 -5.06 13.24
C LEU A 110 -17.92 -5.64 12.32
N ALA A 111 -17.80 -6.97 12.28
CA ALA A 111 -16.88 -7.64 11.38
C ALA A 111 -17.24 -7.39 9.90
N VAL A 112 -18.53 -7.49 9.56
CA VAL A 112 -19.01 -7.20 8.20
C VAL A 112 -18.74 -5.73 7.82
N ALA A 113 -19.02 -4.80 8.74
CA ALA A 113 -18.75 -3.37 8.51
C ALA A 113 -17.25 -3.10 8.34
N ALA A 114 -16.37 -3.82 9.08
CA ALA A 114 -14.92 -3.73 8.92
C ALA A 114 -14.48 -4.18 7.54
N LEU A 115 -15.01 -5.28 7.02
CA LEU A 115 -14.73 -5.75 5.66
C LEU A 115 -15.19 -4.75 4.60
N ALA A 116 -16.41 -4.22 4.75
CA ALA A 116 -16.97 -3.24 3.82
C ALA A 116 -16.16 -1.93 3.79
N LEU A 117 -15.81 -1.39 4.97
CA LEU A 117 -15.00 -0.16 5.05
C LEU A 117 -13.57 -0.37 4.58
N ALA A 118 -12.94 -1.53 4.86
CA ALA A 118 -11.61 -1.86 4.34
C ALA A 118 -11.62 -1.93 2.80
N ALA A 119 -12.61 -2.61 2.21
CA ALA A 119 -12.75 -2.68 0.76
C ALA A 119 -12.98 -1.29 0.13
N LEU A 120 -13.84 -0.48 0.74
CA LEU A 120 -14.10 0.89 0.30
C LEU A 120 -12.84 1.77 0.41
N LEU A 121 -12.06 1.62 1.49
CA LEU A 121 -10.83 2.38 1.69
C LEU A 121 -9.78 2.01 0.63
N TRP A 122 -9.54 0.71 0.35
CA TRP A 122 -8.67 0.30 -0.75
C TRP A 122 -9.13 0.84 -2.10
N LEU A 123 -10.43 0.82 -2.35
CA LEU A 123 -11.01 1.41 -3.56
C LEU A 123 -10.70 2.90 -3.64
N CYS A 124 -10.93 3.67 -2.58
CA CYS A 124 -10.67 5.11 -2.55
C CYS A 124 -9.18 5.40 -2.78
N THR A 125 -8.29 4.76 -2.01
CA THR A 125 -6.83 4.95 -2.11
C THR A 125 -6.31 4.58 -3.50
N ALA A 126 -6.71 3.44 -4.06
CA ALA A 126 -6.28 3.04 -5.40
C ALA A 126 -6.80 3.96 -6.50
N GLN A 127 -8.04 4.42 -6.38
CA GLN A 127 -8.66 5.30 -7.39
C GLN A 127 -8.08 6.71 -7.41
N ILE A 128 -7.46 7.20 -6.34
CA ILE A 128 -6.69 8.45 -6.37
C ILE A 128 -5.67 8.42 -7.50
N TYR A 129 -5.05 7.28 -7.74
CA TYR A 129 -4.04 7.10 -8.79
C TYR A 129 -4.66 6.55 -10.08
N ALA A 130 -5.53 5.55 -10.01
CA ALA A 130 -6.08 4.88 -11.17
C ALA A 130 -7.00 5.78 -12.03
N CYS A 131 -7.61 6.82 -11.44
CA CYS A 131 -8.42 7.78 -12.19
C CYS A 131 -7.59 8.76 -13.04
N LEU A 132 -6.27 8.86 -12.82
CA LEU A 132 -5.36 9.74 -13.54
C LEU A 132 -4.98 9.13 -14.90
N ARG A 133 -5.89 9.24 -15.87
CA ARG A 133 -5.77 8.60 -17.19
C ARG A 133 -4.52 9.01 -18.00
N PHE A 134 -3.93 10.13 -17.66
CA PHE A 134 -2.72 10.63 -18.32
C PHE A 134 -1.44 9.97 -17.79
N ILE A 135 -1.48 9.31 -16.60
CA ILE A 135 -0.38 8.49 -16.09
C ILE A 135 -0.72 7.02 -16.39
N GLN A 136 -0.19 6.50 -17.49
CA GLN A 136 -0.55 5.18 -17.99
C GLN A 136 -0.19 4.04 -17.04
N GLU A 137 0.88 4.21 -16.26
CA GLU A 137 1.35 3.24 -15.27
C GLU A 137 0.34 3.02 -14.15
N TRP A 138 -0.43 4.06 -13.81
CA TRP A 138 -1.42 4.03 -12.73
C TRP A 138 -2.84 3.75 -13.23
N ALA A 139 -3.17 4.24 -14.44
CA ALA A 139 -4.52 4.16 -15.00
C ALA A 139 -4.87 2.75 -15.48
N HIS A 140 -4.90 1.77 -14.56
CA HIS A 140 -5.20 0.37 -14.85
C HIS A 140 -5.82 -0.33 -13.63
N PRO A 141 -6.71 -1.34 -13.82
CA PRO A 141 -7.29 -2.12 -12.73
C PRO A 141 -6.28 -2.80 -11.83
N LEU A 142 -5.09 -3.16 -12.35
CA LEU A 142 -4.00 -3.72 -11.55
C LEU A 142 -3.56 -2.80 -10.40
N THR A 143 -3.84 -1.49 -10.47
CA THR A 143 -3.57 -0.58 -9.36
C THR A 143 -4.42 -0.94 -8.15
N LEU A 144 -5.74 -1.11 -8.33
CA LEU A 144 -6.63 -1.55 -7.25
C LEU A 144 -6.27 -2.97 -6.76
N VAL A 145 -6.05 -3.90 -7.70
CA VAL A 145 -5.68 -5.28 -7.37
C VAL A 145 -4.42 -5.32 -6.50
N ASN A 146 -3.37 -4.59 -6.88
CA ASN A 146 -2.12 -4.56 -6.14
C ASN A 146 -2.24 -3.87 -4.77
N TYR A 147 -2.99 -2.76 -4.65
CA TYR A 147 -3.24 -2.13 -3.35
C TYR A 147 -3.94 -3.09 -2.39
N THR A 148 -4.97 -3.80 -2.88
CA THR A 148 -5.73 -4.77 -2.08
C THR A 148 -4.88 -6.00 -1.72
N LEU A 149 -4.24 -6.65 -2.70
CA LEU A 149 -3.48 -7.88 -2.46
C LEU A 149 -2.26 -7.65 -1.56
N VAL A 150 -1.52 -6.55 -1.76
CA VAL A 150 -0.37 -6.21 -0.92
C VAL A 150 -0.81 -5.92 0.52
N GLY A 151 -1.93 -5.19 0.69
CA GLY A 151 -2.49 -4.94 2.02
C GLY A 151 -2.96 -6.21 2.71
N LEU A 152 -3.71 -7.06 2.01
CA LEU A 152 -4.16 -8.36 2.53
C LEU A 152 -2.98 -9.27 2.91
N ALA A 153 -2.00 -9.41 2.02
CA ALA A 153 -0.82 -10.25 2.27
C ALA A 153 -0.07 -9.80 3.52
N SER A 154 0.30 -8.52 3.60
CA SER A 154 1.07 -7.98 4.73
C SER A 154 0.27 -8.04 6.04
N GLY A 155 -1.01 -7.71 6.01
CA GLY A 155 -1.87 -7.79 7.20
C GLY A 155 -2.08 -9.22 7.68
N CYS A 156 -2.21 -10.19 6.77
CA CYS A 156 -2.37 -11.59 7.11
C CYS A 156 -1.08 -12.19 7.70
N VAL A 157 0.10 -11.85 7.15
CA VAL A 157 1.41 -12.23 7.73
C VAL A 157 1.56 -11.65 9.14
N LEU A 158 1.16 -10.40 9.35
CA LEU A 158 1.17 -9.74 10.65
C LEU A 158 0.20 -10.40 11.63
N ALA A 159 -1.01 -10.81 11.18
CA ALA A 159 -1.97 -11.58 12.00
C ALA A 159 -1.37 -12.91 12.44
N CYS A 160 -0.67 -13.63 11.55
CA CYS A 160 0.01 -14.87 11.88
C CYS A 160 1.15 -14.66 12.90
N ALA A 161 1.93 -13.58 12.77
CA ALA A 161 3.00 -13.26 13.71
C ALA A 161 2.46 -13.00 15.12
N LEU A 162 1.37 -12.25 15.22
CA LEU A 162 0.68 -12.00 16.49
C LEU A 162 0.04 -13.28 17.03
N ALA A 163 -0.66 -14.05 16.18
CA ALA A 163 -1.28 -15.31 16.59
C ALA A 163 -0.24 -16.30 17.18
N ALA A 164 0.91 -16.42 16.52
CA ALA A 164 2.01 -17.25 17.03
C ALA A 164 2.55 -16.73 18.37
N SER A 165 2.66 -15.40 18.55
CA SER A 165 3.16 -14.78 19.78
C SER A 165 2.22 -14.97 20.98
N PHE A 166 0.92 -15.00 20.73
CA PHE A 166 -0.11 -15.18 21.77
C PHE A 166 -0.55 -16.64 21.93
N GLY A 167 0.01 -17.57 21.15
CA GLY A 167 -0.35 -18.99 21.21
C GLY A 167 -1.72 -19.32 20.62
N GLU A 168 -2.26 -18.48 19.76
CA GLU A 168 -3.56 -18.63 19.08
C GLU A 168 -3.45 -19.64 17.93
N ARG A 169 -3.28 -20.92 18.26
CA ARG A 169 -2.99 -21.99 17.28
C ARG A 169 -4.08 -22.15 16.23
N ALA A 170 -5.36 -22.07 16.63
CA ALA A 170 -6.48 -22.21 15.70
C ALA A 170 -6.50 -21.08 14.66
N LEU A 171 -6.25 -19.85 15.10
CA LEU A 171 -6.18 -18.68 14.22
C LEU A 171 -4.96 -18.77 13.31
N LEU A 172 -3.80 -19.16 13.84
CA LEU A 172 -2.59 -19.35 13.04
C LEU A 172 -2.80 -20.40 11.96
N ALA A 173 -3.38 -21.56 12.31
CA ALA A 173 -3.67 -22.61 11.34
C ALA A 173 -4.65 -22.18 10.26
N ALA A 174 -5.66 -21.37 10.61
CA ALA A 174 -6.62 -20.83 9.66
C ALA A 174 -6.01 -19.75 8.75
N ALA A 175 -5.16 -18.86 9.29
CA ALA A 175 -4.64 -17.70 8.57
C ALA A 175 -3.37 -18.01 7.76
N ALA A 176 -2.51 -18.94 8.17
CA ALA A 176 -1.23 -19.22 7.53
C ALA A 176 -1.32 -19.59 6.04
N PRO A 177 -2.24 -20.46 5.59
CA PRO A 177 -2.40 -20.76 4.17
C PRO A 177 -2.77 -19.51 3.37
N TRP A 178 -3.62 -18.63 3.92
CA TRP A 178 -4.00 -17.38 3.26
C TRP A 178 -2.85 -16.38 3.23
N ALA A 179 -2.05 -16.28 4.28
CA ALA A 179 -0.86 -15.42 4.28
C ALA A 179 0.09 -15.78 3.15
N LEU A 180 0.34 -17.07 2.93
CA LEU A 180 1.20 -17.57 1.86
C LEU A 180 0.56 -17.34 0.49
N THR A 181 -0.70 -17.73 0.30
CA THR A 181 -1.43 -17.59 -0.97
C THR A 181 -1.54 -16.13 -1.40
N LEU A 182 -1.91 -15.24 -0.46
CA LEU A 182 -2.03 -13.81 -0.73
C LEU A 182 -0.66 -13.17 -1.04
N THR A 183 0.43 -13.64 -0.41
CA THR A 183 1.79 -13.18 -0.72
C THR A 183 2.17 -13.54 -2.15
N PHE A 184 1.90 -14.76 -2.60
CA PHE A 184 2.12 -15.15 -4.00
C PHE A 184 1.21 -14.41 -4.98
N ALA A 185 -0.06 -14.23 -4.64
CA ALA A 185 -1.00 -13.47 -5.46
C ALA A 185 -0.58 -11.99 -5.60
N ALA A 186 -0.15 -11.37 -4.51
CA ALA A 186 0.38 -10.00 -4.51
C ALA A 186 1.67 -9.90 -5.35
N TRP A 187 2.57 -10.87 -5.23
CA TRP A 187 3.79 -10.95 -6.03
C TRP A 187 3.50 -11.07 -7.52
N ALA A 188 2.59 -11.98 -7.89
CA ALA A 188 2.15 -12.17 -9.27
C ALA A 188 1.48 -10.91 -9.84
N GLY A 189 0.54 -10.30 -9.09
CA GLY A 189 -0.13 -9.07 -9.49
C GLY A 189 0.84 -7.90 -9.66
N ARG A 190 1.82 -7.77 -8.76
CA ARG A 190 2.84 -6.73 -8.88
C ARG A 190 3.78 -6.96 -10.07
N THR A 191 4.20 -8.20 -10.27
CA THR A 191 5.03 -8.58 -11.41
C THR A 191 4.30 -8.31 -12.74
N ALA A 192 3.02 -8.69 -12.82
CA ALA A 192 2.19 -8.41 -13.99
C ALA A 192 2.09 -6.90 -14.29
N ALA A 193 1.93 -6.06 -13.23
CA ALA A 193 1.93 -4.61 -13.39
C ALA A 193 3.29 -4.07 -13.90
N LEU A 194 4.40 -4.59 -13.39
CA LEU A 194 5.74 -4.18 -13.83
C LEU A 194 6.02 -4.58 -15.28
N LEU A 195 5.67 -5.81 -15.68
CA LEU A 195 5.81 -6.30 -17.04
C LEU A 195 4.97 -5.48 -18.02
N ARG A 196 3.69 -5.23 -17.66
CA ARG A 196 2.83 -4.35 -18.43
C ARG A 196 3.45 -2.95 -18.60
N ASN A 197 3.91 -2.36 -17.51
CA ASN A 197 4.43 -1.00 -17.52
C ASN A 197 5.73 -0.88 -18.33
N ALA A 198 6.53 -1.93 -18.39
CA ALA A 198 7.73 -1.97 -19.24
C ALA A 198 7.41 -1.91 -20.74
N GLY A 199 6.24 -2.40 -21.16
CA GLY A 199 5.78 -2.37 -22.55
C GLY A 199 5.01 -1.11 -22.95
N LEU A 200 4.79 -0.14 -22.03
CA LEU A 200 4.02 1.06 -22.33
C LEU A 200 4.80 2.02 -23.22
N LYS A 201 4.14 2.44 -24.30
CA LYS A 201 4.64 3.52 -25.16
C LYS A 201 4.02 4.85 -24.73
N PRO A 202 4.80 5.97 -24.69
CA PRO A 202 4.26 7.28 -24.40
C PRO A 202 3.14 7.64 -25.40
N LYS A 203 2.01 8.14 -24.89
CA LYS A 203 0.90 8.63 -25.73
C LYS A 203 1.17 10.01 -26.32
N SER A 204 2.11 10.74 -25.73
CA SER A 204 2.50 12.09 -26.14
C SER A 204 4.01 12.14 -26.27
N THR A 205 4.49 12.87 -27.28
CA THR A 205 5.91 13.14 -27.51
C THR A 205 6.16 14.63 -27.47
N ALA A 206 7.42 15.06 -27.39
CA ALA A 206 7.78 16.49 -27.48
C ALA A 206 7.25 17.12 -28.78
N GLN A 207 7.29 16.37 -29.90
CA GLN A 207 6.76 16.82 -31.18
C GLN A 207 5.23 17.00 -31.15
N SER A 208 4.49 16.00 -30.63
CA SER A 208 3.02 16.09 -30.56
C SER A 208 2.56 17.16 -29.58
N ALA A 209 3.33 17.40 -28.53
CA ALA A 209 3.02 18.37 -27.49
C ALA A 209 3.29 19.83 -27.92
N THR A 210 4.33 20.05 -28.72
CA THR A 210 4.72 21.40 -29.22
C THR A 210 4.19 21.72 -30.62
N GLY A 211 3.72 20.70 -31.35
CA GLY A 211 3.35 20.85 -32.77
C GLY A 211 4.53 21.01 -33.72
N ILE A 212 5.77 20.96 -33.22
CA ILE A 212 6.98 21.13 -34.02
C ILE A 212 7.24 19.86 -34.83
N ARG A 213 7.21 19.98 -36.15
CA ARG A 213 7.47 18.88 -37.09
C ARG A 213 8.98 18.74 -37.34
N ALA A 214 9.72 18.21 -36.37
CA ALA A 214 11.14 17.94 -36.50
C ALA A 214 11.44 16.55 -36.01
N GLU A 215 12.47 15.90 -36.55
CA GLU A 215 12.90 14.57 -36.12
C GLU A 215 13.31 14.56 -34.64
N ARG A 216 13.96 15.66 -34.20
CA ARG A 216 14.34 15.84 -32.79
C ARG A 216 13.96 17.26 -32.34
N VAL A 217 13.23 17.33 -31.22
CA VAL A 217 12.94 18.59 -30.52
C VAL A 217 13.82 18.67 -29.28
N VAL A 218 14.56 19.76 -29.16
CA VAL A 218 15.47 20.00 -28.03
C VAL A 218 15.11 21.29 -27.34
N GLN A 219 14.97 21.27 -26.04
CA GLN A 219 14.76 22.50 -25.27
C GLN A 219 16.05 23.32 -25.20
N LYS A 220 16.03 24.50 -25.74
CA LYS A 220 17.21 25.40 -25.79
C LYS A 220 17.45 26.13 -24.47
N SER A 221 16.38 26.47 -23.75
CA SER A 221 16.45 27.15 -22.46
C SER A 221 15.32 26.70 -21.54
N MET A 222 15.61 26.52 -20.27
CA MET A 222 14.62 26.21 -19.24
C MET A 222 14.05 27.48 -18.59
N GLY A 223 14.64 28.65 -18.82
CA GLY A 223 14.21 29.94 -18.23
C GLY A 223 14.09 29.83 -16.70
N MET A 224 13.06 30.43 -16.15
CA MET A 224 12.75 30.40 -14.71
C MET A 224 12.31 29.01 -14.21
N SER A 225 12.00 28.05 -15.07
CA SER A 225 11.59 26.69 -14.70
C SER A 225 12.74 25.77 -14.30
N ALA A 226 14.01 26.20 -14.46
CA ALA A 226 15.20 25.39 -14.17
C ALA A 226 15.27 24.87 -12.71
N GLY A 227 14.62 25.57 -11.76
CA GLY A 227 14.50 25.17 -10.36
C GLY A 227 13.18 24.49 -9.99
N ALA A 228 12.25 24.34 -10.93
CA ALA A 228 10.95 23.77 -10.66
C ALA A 228 11.05 22.28 -10.29
N PHE A 229 10.11 21.79 -9.48
CA PHE A 229 10.11 20.41 -8.97
C PHE A 229 10.10 19.37 -10.09
N ASN A 230 9.43 19.64 -11.20
CA ASN A 230 9.31 18.76 -12.37
C ASN A 230 10.59 18.63 -13.18
N THR A 231 11.57 19.53 -13.02
CA THR A 231 12.92 19.40 -13.61
C THR A 231 13.83 18.50 -12.79
N ARG A 232 13.45 18.17 -11.56
CA ARG A 232 14.18 17.31 -10.61
C ARG A 232 13.46 16.00 -10.33
N GLU A 233 12.47 15.68 -11.15
CA GLU A 233 11.69 14.49 -10.93
C GLU A 233 12.47 13.20 -11.11
N PHE A 234 11.91 12.18 -10.53
CA PHE A 234 12.39 10.85 -10.36
C PHE A 234 12.94 10.25 -11.67
N PHE A 235 13.90 9.39 -11.54
CA PHE A 235 14.79 8.83 -12.53
C PHE A 235 15.90 9.77 -13.05
N HIS A 236 15.76 11.07 -13.03
CA HIS A 236 16.84 11.97 -13.47
C HIS A 236 18.07 11.97 -12.55
N HIS A 237 17.86 11.65 -11.25
CA HIS A 237 18.92 11.60 -10.25
C HIS A 237 19.16 10.20 -9.69
N ALA A 238 18.30 9.23 -10.00
CA ALA A 238 18.50 7.84 -9.58
C ALA A 238 19.26 7.07 -10.65
N SER A 239 20.39 6.48 -10.25
CA SER A 239 21.15 5.59 -11.15
C SER A 239 20.33 4.34 -11.50
N ALA A 240 20.56 3.75 -12.67
CA ALA A 240 19.97 2.48 -13.06
C ALA A 240 20.20 1.38 -11.99
N LEU A 241 21.37 1.41 -11.36
CA LEU A 241 21.71 0.48 -10.27
C LEU A 241 20.81 0.70 -9.04
N ALA A 242 20.50 1.94 -8.68
CA ALA A 242 19.58 2.22 -7.55
C ALA A 242 18.19 1.67 -7.83
N VAL A 243 17.65 1.89 -9.02
CA VAL A 243 16.33 1.36 -9.43
C VAL A 243 16.33 -0.17 -9.44
N GLN A 244 17.43 -0.78 -9.92
CA GLN A 244 17.59 -2.23 -9.91
C GLN A 244 17.62 -2.80 -8.49
N ARG A 245 18.37 -2.17 -7.57
CA ARG A 245 18.38 -2.56 -6.14
C ARG A 245 17.00 -2.50 -5.50
N VAL A 246 16.22 -1.46 -5.79
CA VAL A 246 14.84 -1.34 -5.32
C VAL A 246 13.95 -2.46 -5.87
N ARG A 247 14.11 -2.84 -7.15
CA ARG A 247 13.41 -4.00 -7.72
C ARG A 247 13.79 -5.30 -7.03
N TRP A 248 15.07 -5.52 -6.75
CA TRP A 248 15.52 -6.69 -5.99
C TRP A 248 14.96 -6.71 -4.55
N ALA A 249 14.95 -5.56 -3.87
CA ALA A 249 14.37 -5.44 -2.54
C ALA A 249 12.86 -5.73 -2.57
N LEU A 250 12.14 -5.20 -3.56
CA LEU A 250 10.72 -5.47 -3.75
C LEU A 250 10.44 -6.98 -3.90
N HIS A 251 11.14 -7.66 -4.83
CA HIS A 251 10.88 -9.07 -5.08
C HIS A 251 11.44 -9.98 -3.99
N GLY A 252 12.66 -9.70 -3.54
CA GLY A 252 13.37 -10.51 -2.54
C GLY A 252 12.79 -10.34 -1.14
N LEU A 253 12.81 -9.10 -0.62
CA LEU A 253 12.39 -8.84 0.76
C LEU A 253 10.86 -8.72 0.89
N GLY A 254 10.18 -8.22 -0.13
CA GLY A 254 8.73 -8.04 -0.08
C GLY A 254 7.95 -9.34 -0.22
N PHE A 255 8.46 -10.29 -0.99
CA PHE A 255 7.70 -11.49 -1.34
C PHE A 255 8.47 -12.80 -1.20
N ALA A 256 9.65 -12.96 -1.83
CA ALA A 256 10.35 -14.24 -1.88
C ALA A 256 10.81 -14.72 -0.50
N LEU A 257 11.48 -13.87 0.27
CA LEU A 257 11.97 -14.22 1.59
C LEU A 257 10.83 -14.46 2.60
N PRO A 258 9.78 -13.61 2.69
CA PRO A 258 8.62 -13.91 3.52
C PRO A 258 7.97 -15.25 3.16
N ALA A 259 7.77 -15.53 1.87
CA ALA A 259 7.20 -16.80 1.41
C ALA A 259 8.07 -17.99 1.82
N ALA A 260 9.38 -17.91 1.63
CA ALA A 260 10.32 -18.96 2.05
C ALA A 260 10.25 -19.20 3.55
N LEU A 261 10.24 -18.16 4.38
CA LEU A 261 10.13 -18.26 5.84
C LEU A 261 8.81 -18.93 6.28
N MET A 262 7.69 -18.54 5.64
CA MET A 262 6.38 -19.15 5.90
C MET A 262 6.33 -20.62 5.49
N ILE A 263 6.91 -20.99 4.36
CA ILE A 263 7.02 -22.37 3.89
C ILE A 263 7.85 -23.20 4.88
N THR A 264 8.99 -22.68 5.31
CA THR A 264 9.86 -23.34 6.29
C THR A 264 9.14 -23.55 7.63
N ALA A 265 8.39 -22.55 8.11
CA ALA A 265 7.56 -22.67 9.30
C ALA A 265 6.50 -23.77 9.16
N ALA A 266 5.83 -23.82 8.00
CA ALA A 266 4.81 -24.83 7.72
C ALA A 266 5.40 -26.25 7.63
N GLN A 267 6.53 -26.43 6.95
CA GLN A 267 7.19 -27.73 6.79
C GLN A 267 7.78 -28.27 8.10
N SER A 268 8.31 -27.38 8.94
CA SER A 268 8.84 -27.77 10.26
C SER A 268 7.75 -28.03 11.29
N GLY A 269 6.47 -27.78 10.98
CA GLY A 269 5.37 -27.81 11.94
C GLY A 269 5.53 -26.79 13.08
N SER A 270 6.42 -25.82 12.91
CA SER A 270 6.80 -24.89 13.96
C SER A 270 5.78 -23.77 14.11
N THR A 271 5.22 -23.63 15.29
CA THR A 271 4.41 -22.47 15.68
C THR A 271 5.25 -21.35 16.30
N HIS A 272 6.59 -21.43 16.22
CA HIS A 272 7.48 -20.46 16.86
C HIS A 272 7.32 -19.07 16.23
N PRO A 273 7.08 -18.01 17.02
CA PRO A 273 6.80 -16.67 16.52
C PRO A 273 7.91 -16.06 15.66
N ALA A 274 9.16 -16.48 15.86
CA ALA A 274 10.32 -15.92 15.15
C ALA A 274 10.19 -16.02 13.63
N TRP A 275 9.68 -17.12 13.08
CA TRP A 275 9.50 -17.30 11.65
C TRP A 275 8.59 -16.22 11.05
N TRP A 276 7.49 -15.95 11.74
CA TRP A 276 6.49 -14.98 11.32
C TRP A 276 6.98 -13.54 11.48
N TRP A 277 7.67 -13.23 12.59
CA TRP A 277 8.26 -11.90 12.78
C TRP A 277 9.41 -11.63 11.83
N LEU A 278 10.23 -12.62 11.47
CA LEU A 278 11.23 -12.49 10.43
C LEU A 278 10.58 -12.23 9.07
N ALA A 279 9.45 -12.89 8.77
CA ALA A 279 8.68 -12.61 7.55
C ALA A 279 8.16 -11.17 7.54
N VAL A 280 7.57 -10.67 8.64
CA VAL A 280 7.15 -9.28 8.78
C VAL A 280 8.34 -8.33 8.63
N ALA A 281 9.44 -8.58 9.33
CA ALA A 281 10.63 -7.72 9.32
C ALA A 281 11.25 -7.62 7.93
N SER A 282 11.27 -8.71 7.15
CA SER A 282 11.72 -8.68 5.77
C SER A 282 10.73 -7.97 4.85
N GLN A 283 9.41 -8.16 5.08
CA GLN A 283 8.36 -7.57 4.26
C GLN A 283 8.34 -6.05 4.32
N VAL A 284 8.58 -5.45 5.49
CA VAL A 284 8.51 -3.99 5.66
C VAL A 284 9.39 -3.24 4.66
N PRO A 285 10.73 -3.45 4.58
CA PRO A 285 11.55 -2.76 3.59
C PRO A 285 11.18 -3.12 2.15
N GLY A 286 10.73 -4.35 1.89
CA GLY A 286 10.25 -4.76 0.58
C GLY A 286 9.00 -4.02 0.13
N LEU A 287 8.05 -3.78 1.04
CA LEU A 287 6.83 -3.01 0.76
C LEU A 287 7.10 -1.51 0.61
N LEU A 288 8.05 -0.97 1.38
CA LEU A 288 8.51 0.41 1.17
C LEU A 288 9.14 0.56 -0.21
N ALA A 289 9.97 -0.39 -0.64
CA ALA A 289 10.56 -0.42 -1.97
C ALA A 289 9.49 -0.57 -3.06
N GLU A 290 8.45 -1.36 -2.82
CA GLU A 290 7.32 -1.55 -3.72
C GLU A 290 6.52 -0.25 -3.91
N ARG A 291 6.17 0.43 -2.82
CA ARG A 291 5.45 1.71 -2.89
C ARG A 291 6.30 2.80 -3.52
N TRP A 292 7.59 2.86 -3.15
CA TRP A 292 8.50 3.79 -3.78
C TRP A 292 8.56 3.59 -5.30
N LEU A 293 8.71 2.35 -5.77
CA LEU A 293 8.76 2.06 -7.20
C LEU A 293 7.42 2.34 -7.88
N PHE A 294 6.28 2.11 -7.20
CA PHE A 294 4.95 2.44 -7.73
C PHE A 294 4.83 3.93 -8.07
N PHE A 295 5.29 4.80 -7.18
CA PHE A 295 5.26 6.25 -7.43
C PHE A 295 6.34 6.67 -8.43
N ALA A 296 7.50 6.10 -8.29
CA ALA A 296 8.69 6.48 -9.00
C ALA A 296 8.65 6.19 -10.50
N GLN A 297 8.04 5.08 -10.90
CA GLN A 297 7.93 4.69 -12.30
C GLN A 297 6.91 5.51 -13.10
N ALA A 298 6.06 6.29 -12.42
CA ALA A 298 5.01 7.06 -13.06
C ALA A 298 5.58 8.18 -13.94
N ARG A 299 5.17 8.22 -15.19
CA ARG A 299 5.60 9.20 -16.19
C ARG A 299 4.54 10.26 -16.34
N HIS A 300 4.78 11.43 -15.74
CA HIS A 300 3.89 12.56 -15.90
C HIS A 300 4.16 13.27 -17.25
N PRO A 301 3.13 13.61 -18.05
CA PRO A 301 3.31 14.28 -19.35
C PRO A 301 4.10 15.59 -19.28
N GLN A 302 4.02 16.35 -18.19
CA GLN A 302 4.82 17.57 -18.00
C GLN A 302 6.33 17.31 -18.08
N ASN A 303 6.78 16.11 -17.72
CA ASN A 303 8.20 15.76 -17.80
C ASN A 303 8.72 15.80 -19.23
N LEU A 304 7.85 15.58 -20.23
CA LEU A 304 8.21 15.68 -21.64
C LEU A 304 8.60 17.12 -22.05
N TYR A 305 8.09 18.14 -21.35
CA TYR A 305 8.39 19.53 -21.64
C TYR A 305 9.65 20.04 -20.94
N TYR A 306 9.89 19.57 -19.72
CA TYR A 306 10.94 20.11 -18.86
C TYR A 306 12.17 19.23 -18.81
N GLN A 307 12.04 18.03 -19.30
CA GLN A 307 13.13 17.09 -19.33
C GLN A 307 13.38 16.67 -20.76
N THR A 308 14.58 16.87 -21.22
CA THR A 308 15.13 16.11 -22.33
C THR A 308 15.17 14.66 -21.88
N VAL A 309 13.98 14.06 -21.76
CA VAL A 309 13.90 12.65 -21.44
C VAL A 309 14.41 11.92 -22.64
N SER A 310 15.48 11.37 -22.40
CA SER A 310 15.93 10.22 -23.14
C SER A 310 14.93 9.09 -23.02
#